data_6c1df39c310a72c1c191ac748d60a415
#
_entry.id   6c1df39c310a72c1c191ac748d60a415
#
_cell.length_a   1.000
_cell.length_b   1.000
_cell.length_c   1.000
_cell.angle_alpha   90.00
_cell.angle_beta   90.00
_cell.angle_gamma   90.00
#
_symmetry.space_group_name_H-M   'P 1'
#
loop_
_entity.id
_entity.type
_entity.pdbx_description
1 polymer ?
#
loop_
_entity_poly.entity_id
_entity_poly.type
_entity_poly.pdbx_seq_one_letter_code
_entity_poly.pdbx_strand_id
1 'polypeptide(L)'
;MFETDIKKVIALSTLRQLGVIIIVIGAGLPLIGYFHIITHAFFKALLFMCAGIIIHNFKDYQDIRIMATRQKFIPFTLRVFIASNLSLCGLPFMGGFYSKDLILEIIIIGELNMLMFIIILVSTALTVIYSCRLVFLVRRNYFYYEPLISIEDYDKLVMLRFTCLFFLSIFGGILGA
;
A
#
# COMPACT_ATOMS: atom_id res chain seq x y z
N MET A 1 -9.92 -7.00 9.97
CA MET A 1 -9.37 -7.88 8.91
C MET A 1 -10.45 -8.50 8.02
N PHE A 2 -11.72 -8.35 8.31
CA PHE A 2 -12.82 -9.00 7.58
C PHE A 2 -13.50 -8.11 6.53
N GLU A 3 -13.08 -6.85 6.43
CA GLU A 3 -13.62 -5.90 5.45
C GLU A 3 -13.33 -6.35 4.02
N THR A 4 -14.36 -6.25 3.18
CA THR A 4 -14.30 -6.61 1.75
C THR A 4 -14.19 -5.39 0.85
N ASP A 5 -14.51 -4.20 1.36
CA ASP A 5 -14.49 -2.94 0.63
C ASP A 5 -13.07 -2.43 0.43
N ILE A 6 -12.61 -2.26 -0.81
CA ILE A 6 -11.26 -1.82 -1.15
C ILE A 6 -10.92 -0.44 -0.52
N LYS A 7 -11.87 0.51 -0.57
CA LYS A 7 -11.66 1.85 0.01
C LYS A 7 -11.46 1.78 1.52
N LYS A 8 -12.28 1.01 2.23
CA LYS A 8 -12.18 0.86 3.69
C LYS A 8 -10.88 0.18 4.10
N VAL A 9 -10.45 -0.85 3.37
CA VAL A 9 -9.19 -1.55 3.65
C VAL A 9 -7.99 -0.62 3.49
N ILE A 10 -7.96 0.18 2.41
CA ILE A 10 -6.87 1.15 2.19
C ILE A 10 -6.91 2.25 3.26
N ALA A 11 -8.09 2.75 3.66
CA ALA A 11 -8.22 3.77 4.71
C ALA A 11 -7.79 3.23 6.09
N LEU A 12 -8.22 2.03 6.49
CA LEU A 12 -7.80 1.41 7.75
C LEU A 12 -6.29 1.17 7.80
N SER A 13 -5.68 0.87 6.66
CA SER A 13 -4.23 0.72 6.58
C SER A 13 -3.48 2.05 6.74
N THR A 14 -4.05 3.21 6.31
CA THR A 14 -3.45 4.52 6.61
C THR A 14 -3.48 4.84 8.08
N LEU A 15 -4.61 4.61 8.76
CA LEU A 15 -4.73 4.83 10.21
C LEU A 15 -3.69 4.03 11.00
N ARG A 16 -3.45 2.78 10.61
CA ARG A 16 -2.43 1.95 11.25
C ARG A 16 -1.03 2.52 11.10
N GLN A 17 -0.65 2.97 9.91
CA GLN A 17 0.66 3.57 9.68
C GLN A 17 0.83 4.91 10.40
N LEU A 18 -0.22 5.71 10.49
CA LEU A 18 -0.22 6.92 11.32
C LEU A 18 0.02 6.57 12.80
N GLY A 19 -0.56 5.47 13.30
CA GLY A 19 -0.27 4.99 14.64
C GLY A 19 1.21 4.67 14.87
N VAL A 20 1.87 4.01 13.91
CA VAL A 20 3.32 3.76 13.98
C VAL A 20 4.11 5.07 14.00
N ILE A 21 3.74 6.04 13.17
CA ILE A 21 4.40 7.34 13.11
C ILE A 21 4.30 8.07 14.45
N ILE A 22 3.13 8.08 15.08
CA ILE A 22 2.92 8.72 16.39
C ILE A 22 3.80 8.07 17.46
N ILE A 23 3.93 6.74 17.45
CA ILE A 23 4.80 6.02 18.38
C ILE A 23 6.27 6.42 18.18
N VAL A 24 6.74 6.53 16.93
CA VAL A 24 8.12 6.93 16.60
C VAL A 24 8.41 8.37 17.04
N ILE A 25 7.46 9.28 16.83
CA ILE A 25 7.59 10.68 17.28
C ILE A 25 7.58 10.74 18.82
N GLY A 26 6.71 9.97 19.48
CA GLY A 26 6.67 9.85 20.93
C GLY A 26 7.93 9.24 21.55
N ALA A 27 8.66 8.43 20.78
CA ALA A 27 9.99 7.90 21.15
C ALA A 27 11.12 8.94 21.01
N GLY A 28 10.82 10.18 20.62
CA GLY A 28 11.82 11.24 20.46
C GLY A 28 12.58 11.23 19.13
N LEU A 29 12.06 10.53 18.11
CA LEU A 29 12.68 10.38 16.80
C LEU A 29 11.85 11.06 15.68
N PRO A 30 11.64 12.40 15.74
CA PRO A 30 10.73 13.08 14.82
C PRO A 30 11.22 13.06 13.36
N LEU A 31 12.53 13.09 13.13
CA LEU A 31 13.11 13.09 11.78
C LEU A 31 12.76 11.80 11.02
N ILE A 32 12.85 10.68 11.69
CA ILE A 32 12.56 9.36 11.11
C ILE A 32 11.05 9.20 10.88
N GLY A 33 10.24 9.67 11.84
CA GLY A 33 8.80 9.74 11.67
C GLY A 33 8.40 10.58 10.44
N TYR A 34 9.03 11.73 10.24
CA TYR A 34 8.80 12.59 9.08
C TYR A 34 9.20 11.92 7.76
N PHE A 35 10.36 11.26 7.73
CA PHE A 35 10.80 10.48 6.56
C PHE A 35 9.79 9.38 6.21
N HIS A 36 9.29 8.66 7.22
CA HIS A 36 8.26 7.64 6.98
C HIS A 36 6.93 8.23 6.50
N ILE A 37 6.53 9.43 6.93
CA ILE A 37 5.34 10.13 6.41
C ILE A 37 5.47 10.38 4.91
N ILE A 38 6.62 10.90 4.46
CA ILE A 38 6.84 11.24 3.05
C ILE A 38 6.78 9.97 2.17
N THR A 39 7.55 8.95 2.53
CA THR A 39 7.56 7.68 1.78
C THR A 39 6.19 7.02 1.77
N HIS A 40 5.49 7.01 2.91
CA HIS A 40 4.14 6.51 3.04
C HIS A 40 3.14 7.26 2.15
N ALA A 41 3.25 8.59 2.03
CA ALA A 41 2.36 9.39 1.22
C ALA A 41 2.42 9.00 -0.27
N PHE A 42 3.60 8.75 -0.82
CA PHE A 42 3.76 8.40 -2.24
C PHE A 42 3.06 7.08 -2.60
N PHE A 43 3.35 6.00 -1.89
CA PHE A 43 2.72 4.71 -2.24
C PHE A 43 1.24 4.64 -1.82
N LYS A 44 0.80 5.43 -0.84
CA LYS A 44 -0.63 5.54 -0.54
C LYS A 44 -1.40 6.32 -1.59
N ALA A 45 -0.85 7.42 -2.09
CA ALA A 45 -1.44 8.14 -3.21
C ALA A 45 -1.63 7.23 -4.43
N LEU A 46 -0.61 6.43 -4.76
CA LEU A 46 -0.70 5.42 -5.82
C LEU A 46 -1.83 4.40 -5.57
N LEU A 47 -1.90 3.84 -4.36
CA LEU A 47 -2.94 2.87 -4.01
C LEU A 47 -4.35 3.44 -4.17
N PHE A 48 -4.59 4.66 -3.68
CA PHE A 48 -5.89 5.31 -3.80
C PHE A 48 -6.25 5.63 -5.25
N MET A 49 -5.29 6.10 -6.05
CA MET A 49 -5.53 6.36 -7.47
C MET A 49 -5.83 5.08 -8.24
N CYS A 50 -5.05 4.01 -8.04
CA CYS A 50 -5.33 2.72 -8.65
C CYS A 50 -6.69 2.17 -8.24
N ALA A 51 -7.04 2.26 -6.95
CA ALA A 51 -8.35 1.84 -6.46
C ALA A 51 -9.49 2.66 -7.07
N GLY A 52 -9.30 3.97 -7.25
CA GLY A 52 -10.27 4.85 -7.90
C GLY A 52 -10.57 4.42 -9.34
N ILE A 53 -9.52 4.12 -10.12
CA ILE A 53 -9.67 3.62 -11.50
C ILE A 53 -10.37 2.25 -11.52
N ILE A 54 -9.97 1.36 -10.64
CA ILE A 54 -10.59 0.04 -10.54
C ILE A 54 -12.09 0.18 -10.25
N ILE A 55 -12.48 0.98 -9.25
CA ILE A 55 -13.88 1.19 -8.88
C ILE A 55 -14.69 1.81 -10.02
N HIS A 56 -14.14 2.84 -10.67
CA HIS A 56 -14.79 3.48 -11.82
C HIS A 56 -15.07 2.50 -12.95
N ASN A 57 -14.10 1.65 -13.30
CA ASN A 57 -14.26 0.63 -14.34
C ASN A 57 -15.27 -0.47 -13.96
N PHE A 58 -15.50 -0.68 -12.66
CA PHE A 58 -16.45 -1.66 -12.14
C PHE A 58 -17.82 -1.07 -11.81
N LYS A 59 -18.20 0.09 -12.39
CA LYS A 59 -19.49 0.75 -12.13
C LYS A 59 -19.77 0.95 -10.64
N ASP A 60 -18.78 1.50 -9.93
CA ASP A 60 -18.82 1.84 -8.50
C ASP A 60 -18.97 0.66 -7.51
N TYR A 61 -18.86 -0.59 -7.99
CA TYR A 61 -18.72 -1.72 -7.09
C TYR A 61 -17.40 -1.64 -6.32
N GLN A 62 -17.47 -1.74 -4.98
CA GLN A 62 -16.32 -1.60 -4.10
C GLN A 62 -15.81 -2.94 -3.54
N ASP A 63 -16.53 -4.02 -3.75
CA ASP A 63 -16.18 -5.35 -3.25
C ASP A 63 -14.99 -5.96 -4.02
N ILE A 64 -13.90 -6.24 -3.29
CA ILE A 64 -12.67 -6.83 -3.83
C ILE A 64 -12.93 -8.19 -4.48
N ARG A 65 -13.91 -8.95 -3.99
CA ARG A 65 -14.24 -10.29 -4.49
C ARG A 65 -14.75 -10.25 -5.93
N ILE A 66 -15.51 -9.22 -6.29
CA ILE A 66 -16.06 -9.03 -7.63
C ILE A 66 -14.95 -8.56 -8.59
N MET A 67 -14.01 -7.76 -8.09
CA MET A 67 -12.91 -7.24 -8.90
C MET A 67 -11.96 -8.33 -9.40
N ALA A 68 -11.84 -9.44 -8.67
CA ALA A 68 -10.93 -10.53 -8.99
C ALA A 68 -11.18 -11.17 -10.36
N THR A 69 -12.40 -11.10 -10.88
CA THR A 69 -12.80 -11.77 -12.14
C THR A 69 -12.33 -11.06 -13.41
N ARG A 70 -12.00 -9.77 -13.33
CA ARG A 70 -11.79 -8.92 -14.52
C ARG A 70 -10.36 -8.37 -14.67
N GLN A 71 -9.39 -9.00 -14.01
CA GLN A 71 -7.98 -8.58 -14.01
C GLN A 71 -7.34 -8.50 -15.40
N LYS A 72 -7.82 -9.33 -16.33
CA LYS A 72 -7.27 -9.40 -17.69
C LYS A 72 -7.49 -8.11 -18.50
N PHE A 73 -8.46 -7.30 -18.12
CA PHE A 73 -8.84 -6.08 -18.85
C PHE A 73 -8.08 -4.84 -18.41
N ILE A 74 -7.52 -4.83 -17.19
CA ILE A 74 -6.79 -3.67 -16.64
C ILE A 74 -5.41 -4.13 -16.12
N PRO A 75 -4.52 -4.64 -17.01
CA PRO A 75 -3.27 -5.26 -16.56
C PRO A 75 -2.28 -4.24 -16.00
N PHE A 76 -2.26 -3.01 -16.50
CA PHE A 76 -1.31 -2.00 -16.07
C PHE A 76 -1.65 -1.47 -14.67
N THR A 77 -2.87 -1.00 -14.47
CA THR A 77 -3.32 -0.49 -13.15
C THR A 77 -3.19 -1.53 -12.07
N LEU A 78 -3.43 -2.78 -12.40
CA LEU A 78 -3.31 -3.89 -11.46
C LEU A 78 -1.85 -4.17 -11.08
N ARG A 79 -0.92 -4.11 -12.01
CA ARG A 79 0.53 -4.24 -11.72
C ARG A 79 1.00 -3.12 -10.79
N VAL A 80 0.62 -1.88 -11.06
CA VAL A 80 0.97 -0.73 -10.21
C VAL A 80 0.33 -0.87 -8.83
N PHE A 81 -0.91 -1.33 -8.73
CA PHE A 81 -1.59 -1.62 -7.47
C PHE A 81 -0.86 -2.69 -6.65
N ILE A 82 -0.45 -3.79 -7.28
CA ILE A 82 0.32 -4.85 -6.61
C ILE A 82 1.67 -4.31 -6.17
N ALA A 83 2.39 -3.60 -7.03
CA ALA A 83 3.70 -3.05 -6.71
C ALA A 83 3.65 -2.04 -5.55
N SER A 84 2.63 -1.17 -5.50
CA SER A 84 2.44 -0.22 -4.39
C SER A 84 2.07 -0.93 -3.08
N ASN A 85 1.31 -2.04 -3.12
CA ASN A 85 1.08 -2.89 -1.95
C ASN A 85 2.36 -3.59 -1.46
N LEU A 86 3.21 -4.04 -2.38
CA LEU A 86 4.49 -4.65 -2.04
C LEU A 86 5.47 -3.64 -1.43
N SER A 87 5.47 -2.39 -1.91
CA SER A 87 6.26 -1.31 -1.30
C SER A 87 5.77 -0.97 0.12
N LEU A 88 4.46 -1.05 0.35
CA LEU A 88 3.87 -0.86 1.67
C LEU A 88 4.23 -2.01 2.63
N CYS A 89 4.40 -3.25 2.14
CA CYS A 89 4.92 -4.36 2.94
C CYS A 89 6.33 -4.12 3.45
N GLY A 90 7.14 -3.35 2.72
CA GLY A 90 8.56 -3.18 2.98
C GLY A 90 9.40 -4.28 2.32
N LEU A 91 9.09 -4.63 1.07
CA LEU A 91 9.98 -5.51 0.32
C LEU A 91 11.32 -4.83 0.06
N PRO A 92 12.44 -5.59 0.05
CA PRO A 92 13.77 -5.07 -0.20
C PRO A 92 13.79 -4.22 -1.49
N PHE A 93 14.56 -3.13 -1.47
CA PHE A 93 14.71 -2.17 -2.57
C PHE A 93 13.48 -1.33 -2.90
N MET A 94 12.41 -1.41 -2.12
CA MET A 94 11.24 -0.53 -2.25
C MET A 94 11.30 0.61 -1.22
N GLY A 95 10.68 1.77 -1.52
CA GLY A 95 10.73 2.93 -0.62
C GLY A 95 10.24 2.68 0.82
N GLY A 96 9.26 1.77 0.98
CA GLY A 96 8.76 1.36 2.28
C GLY A 96 9.72 0.52 3.11
N PHE A 97 10.68 -0.15 2.49
CA PHE A 97 11.75 -0.90 3.17
C PHE A 97 12.66 0.05 3.96
N TYR A 98 13.25 1.02 3.29
CA TYR A 98 14.19 1.95 3.91
C TYR A 98 13.62 2.65 5.15
N SER A 99 12.38 3.11 5.09
CA SER A 99 11.76 3.82 6.21
C SER A 99 11.35 2.90 7.36
N LYS A 100 10.84 1.69 7.10
CA LYS A 100 10.39 0.75 8.14
C LYS A 100 11.53 0.05 8.84
N ASP A 101 12.52 -0.41 8.09
CA ASP A 101 13.68 -1.10 8.66
C ASP A 101 14.50 -0.14 9.51
N LEU A 102 14.67 1.11 9.08
CA LEU A 102 15.34 2.14 9.85
C LEU A 102 14.61 2.41 11.17
N ILE A 103 13.27 2.43 11.18
CA ILE A 103 12.47 2.55 12.42
C ILE A 103 12.74 1.36 13.36
N LEU A 104 12.70 0.14 12.82
CA LEU A 104 12.91 -1.07 13.63
C LEU A 104 14.35 -1.12 14.18
N GLU A 105 15.33 -0.81 13.36
CA GLU A 105 16.74 -0.82 13.75
C GLU A 105 17.03 0.15 14.89
N ILE A 106 16.56 1.38 14.78
CA ILE A 106 16.81 2.40 15.81
C ILE A 106 16.08 2.08 17.12
N ILE A 107 14.90 1.50 17.04
CA ILE A 107 14.17 1.07 18.26
C ILE A 107 14.88 -0.08 18.94
N ILE A 108 15.53 -0.98 18.19
CA ILE A 108 16.33 -2.09 18.77
C ILE A 108 17.60 -1.54 19.42
N ILE A 109 18.32 -0.65 18.73
CA ILE A 109 19.58 -0.08 19.22
C ILE A 109 19.34 0.87 20.41
N GLY A 110 18.24 1.61 20.40
CA GLY A 110 17.93 2.64 21.40
C GLY A 110 17.50 2.13 22.77
N GLU A 111 17.49 0.81 23.02
CA GLU A 111 17.02 0.20 24.29
C GLU A 111 15.65 0.76 24.76
N LEU A 112 14.83 1.23 23.79
CA LEU A 112 13.52 1.75 24.06
C LEU A 112 12.62 0.66 24.65
N ASN A 113 11.61 1.08 25.40
CA ASN A 113 10.68 0.21 26.14
C ASN A 113 10.29 -1.05 25.35
N MET A 114 10.54 -2.22 25.91
CA MET A 114 10.24 -3.54 25.31
C MET A 114 8.79 -3.63 24.77
N LEU A 115 7.87 -2.94 25.44
CA LEU A 115 6.46 -2.87 25.05
C LEU A 115 6.27 -2.11 23.72
N MET A 116 6.97 -1.00 23.51
CA MET A 116 6.94 -0.25 22.24
C MET A 116 7.47 -1.10 21.08
N PHE A 117 8.55 -1.81 21.30
CA PHE A 117 9.13 -2.72 20.30
C PHE A 117 8.11 -3.80 19.86
N ILE A 118 7.47 -4.46 20.84
CA ILE A 118 6.47 -5.49 20.55
C ILE A 118 5.29 -4.91 19.76
N ILE A 119 4.77 -3.73 20.11
CA ILE A 119 3.66 -3.09 19.41
C ILE A 119 4.02 -2.80 17.95
N ILE A 120 5.21 -2.26 17.69
CA ILE A 120 5.66 -1.94 16.33
C ILE A 120 5.88 -3.23 15.53
N LEU A 121 6.47 -4.27 16.13
CA LEU A 121 6.67 -5.55 15.47
C LEU A 121 5.34 -6.22 15.10
N VAL A 122 4.36 -6.22 15.99
CA VAL A 122 3.01 -6.72 15.70
C VAL A 122 2.34 -5.86 14.63
N SER A 123 2.50 -4.55 14.67
CA SER A 123 1.94 -3.64 13.64
C SER A 123 2.53 -3.92 12.28
N THR A 124 3.85 -4.11 12.15
CA THR A 124 4.51 -4.44 10.88
C THR A 124 4.09 -5.82 10.35
N ALA A 125 4.01 -6.84 11.20
CA ALA A 125 3.50 -8.16 10.82
C ALA A 125 2.05 -8.10 10.29
N LEU A 126 1.18 -7.36 10.96
CA LEU A 126 -0.19 -7.15 10.52
C LEU A 126 -0.27 -6.39 9.18
N THR A 127 0.68 -5.48 8.87
CA THR A 127 0.71 -4.81 7.55
C THR A 127 1.00 -5.80 6.44
N VAL A 128 1.91 -6.74 6.64
CA VAL A 128 2.24 -7.78 5.66
C VAL A 128 1.04 -8.71 5.42
N ILE A 129 0.36 -9.13 6.49
CA ILE A 129 -0.77 -10.05 6.39
C ILE A 129 -1.92 -9.45 5.56
N TYR A 130 -2.30 -8.19 5.81
CA TYR A 130 -3.42 -7.60 5.06
C TYR A 130 -3.05 -7.28 3.61
N SER A 131 -1.81 -6.89 3.33
CA SER A 131 -1.37 -6.61 1.96
C SER A 131 -1.24 -7.89 1.14
N CYS A 132 -0.73 -8.97 1.71
CA CYS A 132 -0.76 -10.30 1.08
C CYS A 132 -2.19 -10.74 0.79
N ARG A 133 -3.13 -10.53 1.73
CA ARG A 133 -4.54 -10.82 1.52
C ARG A 133 -5.13 -10.02 0.35
N LEU A 134 -4.85 -8.72 0.24
CA LEU A 134 -5.31 -7.88 -0.86
C LEU A 134 -4.79 -8.40 -2.21
N VAL A 135 -3.48 -8.65 -2.32
CA VAL A 135 -2.86 -9.18 -3.53
C VAL A 135 -3.46 -10.53 -3.91
N PHE A 136 -3.69 -11.40 -2.91
CA PHE A 136 -4.25 -12.73 -3.13
C PHE A 136 -5.71 -12.68 -3.59
N LEU A 137 -6.54 -11.84 -2.97
CA LEU A 137 -7.95 -11.66 -3.36
C LEU A 137 -8.06 -11.06 -4.76
N VAL A 138 -7.22 -10.08 -5.07
CA VAL A 138 -7.17 -9.47 -6.39
C VAL A 138 -6.69 -10.45 -7.45
N ARG A 139 -5.81 -11.40 -7.14
CA ARG A 139 -5.29 -12.44 -8.07
C ARG A 139 -6.21 -13.63 -8.27
N ARG A 140 -7.18 -13.88 -7.39
CA ARG A 140 -8.09 -15.03 -7.54
C ARG A 140 -9.04 -14.82 -8.70
N ASN A 141 -8.98 -15.69 -9.68
CA ASN A 141 -9.95 -15.78 -10.77
C ASN A 141 -11.25 -16.44 -10.26
N TYR A 142 -12.21 -15.65 -9.77
CA TYR A 142 -13.56 -16.15 -9.59
C TYR A 142 -14.32 -15.95 -10.89
N PHE A 143 -14.89 -17.02 -11.43
CA PHE A 143 -15.77 -16.96 -12.60
C PHE A 143 -17.14 -16.43 -12.17
N TYR A 144 -17.35 -15.12 -12.22
CA TYR A 144 -18.68 -14.54 -12.24
C TYR A 144 -19.03 -14.17 -13.67
N TYR A 145 -20.08 -14.79 -14.18
CA TYR A 145 -20.66 -14.49 -15.49
C TYR A 145 -21.39 -13.14 -15.41
N GLU A 146 -20.76 -12.07 -15.78
CA GLU A 146 -21.43 -10.81 -16.07
C GLU A 146 -21.12 -10.36 -17.50
N PRO A 147 -22.09 -9.69 -18.21
CA PRO A 147 -21.96 -9.33 -19.60
C PRO A 147 -20.76 -8.40 -19.83
N LEU A 148 -20.10 -8.62 -20.96
CA LEU A 148 -18.95 -7.89 -21.46
C LEU A 148 -19.21 -6.37 -21.48
N ILE A 149 -18.67 -5.67 -20.50
CA ILE A 149 -18.52 -4.22 -20.54
C ILE A 149 -17.12 -3.99 -21.10
N SER A 150 -17.02 -3.13 -22.10
CA SER A 150 -15.76 -2.65 -22.65
C SER A 150 -14.98 -1.93 -21.53
N ILE A 151 -14.11 -2.65 -20.87
CA ILE A 151 -13.21 -2.10 -19.85
C ILE A 151 -11.92 -1.80 -20.58
N GLU A 152 -11.58 -0.54 -20.68
CA GLU A 152 -10.33 -0.09 -21.28
C GLU A 152 -9.36 0.36 -20.19
N ASP A 153 -8.07 0.02 -20.36
CA ASP A 153 -7.01 0.66 -19.59
C ASP A 153 -6.97 2.16 -19.98
N TYR A 154 -6.76 3.01 -19.02
CA TYR A 154 -6.92 4.45 -19.12
C TYR A 154 -6.03 5.12 -20.17
N ASP A 155 -6.40 6.36 -20.50
CA ASP A 155 -5.67 7.27 -21.40
C ASP A 155 -4.17 7.35 -21.07
N LYS A 156 -3.34 7.51 -22.09
CA LYS A 156 -1.87 7.63 -22.00
C LYS A 156 -1.39 8.66 -20.96
N LEU A 157 -2.13 9.76 -20.76
CA LEU A 157 -1.81 10.79 -19.77
C LEU A 157 -1.95 10.30 -18.34
N VAL A 158 -2.92 9.46 -18.05
CA VAL A 158 -3.13 8.88 -16.71
C VAL A 158 -2.03 7.86 -16.43
N MET A 159 -1.69 7.03 -17.42
CA MET A 159 -0.57 6.08 -17.31
C MET A 159 0.76 6.78 -17.02
N LEU A 160 1.03 7.92 -17.66
CA LEU A 160 2.24 8.71 -17.42
C LEU A 160 2.32 9.22 -15.97
N ARG A 161 1.20 9.70 -15.41
CA ARG A 161 1.14 10.16 -14.02
C ARG A 161 1.41 9.02 -13.04
N PHE A 162 0.87 7.83 -13.30
CA PHE A 162 1.12 6.64 -12.48
C PHE A 162 2.58 6.21 -12.51
N THR A 163 3.19 6.19 -13.70
CA THR A 163 4.62 5.83 -13.82
C THR A 163 5.50 6.82 -13.08
N CYS A 164 5.24 8.12 -13.17
CA CYS A 164 5.99 9.14 -12.46
C CYS A 164 5.90 8.95 -10.93
N LEU A 165 4.71 8.78 -10.37
CA LEU A 165 4.51 8.52 -8.95
C LEU A 165 5.10 7.18 -8.51
N PHE A 166 5.05 6.17 -9.36
CA PHE A 166 5.64 4.87 -9.09
C PHE A 166 7.16 4.97 -8.95
N PHE A 167 7.83 5.68 -9.86
CA PHE A 167 9.25 5.96 -9.74
C PHE A 167 9.58 6.76 -8.49
N LEU A 168 8.80 7.80 -8.17
CA LEU A 168 8.97 8.55 -6.92
C LEU A 168 8.79 7.67 -5.67
N SER A 169 7.90 6.70 -5.70
CA SER A 169 7.70 5.78 -4.57
C SER A 169 8.85 4.81 -4.35
N ILE A 170 9.59 4.45 -5.41
CA ILE A 170 10.76 3.59 -5.33
C ILE A 170 11.99 4.41 -4.92
N PHE A 171 12.27 5.48 -5.68
CA PHE A 171 13.48 6.29 -5.48
C PHE A 171 13.40 7.22 -4.26
N GLY A 172 12.20 7.63 -3.84
CA GLY A 172 12.01 8.46 -2.65
C GLY A 172 12.53 7.82 -1.36
N GLY A 173 12.55 6.49 -1.28
CA GLY A 173 13.18 5.76 -0.19
C GLY A 173 14.71 5.81 -0.21
N ILE A 174 15.32 5.78 -1.41
CA ILE A 174 16.77 5.80 -1.59
C ILE A 174 17.34 7.22 -1.37
N LEU A 175 16.61 8.25 -1.80
CA LEU A 175 17.03 9.65 -1.67
C LEU A 175 16.99 10.18 -0.23
N GLY A 176 16.24 9.52 0.66
CA GLY A 176 16.09 9.94 2.04
C GLY A 176 16.81 9.05 3.05
N ALA A 177 17.41 7.96 2.61
CA ALA A 177 18.26 7.08 3.41
C ALA A 177 19.73 7.53 3.32
#